data_e2975136c66774c63a43bcb94893f515
#
_entry.id   e2975136c66774c63a43bcb94893f515
#
_cell.length_a   1.000
_cell.length_b   1.000
_cell.length_c   1.000
_cell.angle_alpha   90.00
_cell.angle_beta   90.00
_cell.angle_gamma   90.00
#
_symmetry.space_group_name_H-M   'P 1'
#
loop_
_entity.id
_entity.type
_entity.pdbx_description
1 polymer ?
#
loop_
_entity_poly.entity_id
_entity_poly.type
_entity_poly.pdbx_seq_one_letter_code
_entity_poly.pdbx_strand_id
1 'polypeptide(L)'
;MLMLVKNIPFSPGKLAGVVLILQLPGVLSCGEGQANGAGGKSGAINSIVEAARSQIGVTVSYDPAYVAVDYPGGDVPSEKGVCSDVVIRALREGKKMDLQKLVHEDMKSNFAKYPKIWGLRRTDRNIDHRRVPNLMTYFKRKGYAIPVTQKAADYHPGDLVTCTVPPNLPHIMIVSDRRSSGEAPLVIHNIGRGTREEDLLFTYPLTGHYRLQEGPARP
;
A
#
# COMPACT_ATOMS: atom_id res chain seq x y z
N MET A 1 36.89 -11.22 27.19
CA MET A 1 36.19 -11.69 28.39
C MET A 1 34.90 -12.35 27.90
N LEU A 2 34.95 -13.68 27.78
CA LEU A 2 33.88 -14.54 27.26
C LEU A 2 32.81 -14.74 28.35
N MET A 3 31.53 -14.47 28.07
CA MET A 3 30.44 -14.95 28.93
C MET A 3 29.67 -16.06 28.22
N LEU A 4 29.78 -17.25 28.83
CA LEU A 4 29.02 -18.45 28.52
C LEU A 4 27.52 -18.22 28.83
N VAL A 5 26.65 -18.56 27.90
CA VAL A 5 25.21 -18.74 28.14
C VAL A 5 24.94 -20.24 28.29
N LYS A 6 24.43 -20.62 29.46
CA LYS A 6 24.10 -22.01 29.82
C LYS A 6 22.79 -22.45 29.15
N ASN A 7 22.84 -23.64 28.56
CA ASN A 7 21.68 -24.41 28.09
C ASN A 7 20.89 -24.97 29.28
N ILE A 8 19.56 -24.79 29.23
CA ILE A 8 18.58 -25.43 30.11
C ILE A 8 17.83 -26.48 29.28
N PRO A 9 17.81 -27.76 29.71
CA PRO A 9 17.06 -28.79 28.97
C PRO A 9 15.59 -28.80 29.36
N PHE A 10 14.72 -28.93 28.35
CA PHE A 10 13.28 -29.09 28.49
C PHE A 10 12.92 -30.58 28.55
N SER A 11 12.19 -30.99 29.60
CA SER A 11 11.68 -32.34 29.77
C SER A 11 10.21 -32.45 29.36
N PRO A 12 9.77 -33.52 28.66
CA PRO A 12 8.38 -33.67 28.24
C PRO A 12 7.59 -34.51 29.27
N GLY A 13 6.61 -33.86 29.90
CA GLY A 13 5.58 -34.53 30.74
C GLY A 13 4.36 -34.91 29.92
N LYS A 14 4.05 -36.22 29.86
CA LYS A 14 2.80 -36.78 29.32
C LYS A 14 1.69 -36.61 30.34
N LEU A 15 0.52 -36.13 29.96
CA LEU A 15 -0.75 -36.30 30.68
C LEU A 15 -1.87 -36.63 29.68
N ALA A 16 -2.36 -37.84 29.76
CA ALA A 16 -3.56 -38.33 29.12
C ALA A 16 -4.78 -37.85 29.89
N GLY A 17 -5.74 -37.27 29.20
CA GLY A 17 -7.02 -36.83 29.75
C GLY A 17 -8.18 -37.27 28.85
N VAL A 18 -9.06 -38.05 29.41
CA VAL A 18 -10.20 -38.78 28.89
C VAL A 18 -11.23 -37.86 28.26
N VAL A 19 -11.66 -38.19 27.03
CA VAL A 19 -12.80 -37.54 26.33
C VAL A 19 -14.10 -38.19 26.80
N LEU A 20 -14.97 -37.38 27.39
CA LEU A 20 -16.37 -37.75 27.69
C LEU A 20 -17.28 -37.06 26.65
N ILE A 21 -17.86 -37.89 25.78
CA ILE A 21 -18.85 -37.43 24.79
C ILE A 21 -20.23 -37.47 25.43
N LEU A 22 -20.87 -36.31 25.62
CA LEU A 22 -22.28 -36.18 25.91
C LEU A 22 -23.01 -35.71 24.65
N GLN A 23 -23.79 -36.62 24.06
CA GLN A 23 -24.80 -36.28 23.04
C GLN A 23 -26.09 -35.82 23.71
N LEU A 24 -26.63 -34.69 23.27
CA LEU A 24 -28.04 -34.31 23.49
C LEU A 24 -28.67 -33.86 22.15
N PRO A 25 -29.93 -34.18 21.89
CA PRO A 25 -30.56 -34.04 20.59
C PRO A 25 -31.23 -32.68 20.37
N GLY A 26 -31.16 -32.24 19.14
CA GLY A 26 -32.04 -31.48 18.30
C GLY A 26 -33.02 -30.42 18.88
N VAL A 27 -32.89 -29.22 18.33
CA VAL A 27 -34.05 -28.39 17.95
C VAL A 27 -33.71 -27.67 16.64
N LEU A 28 -34.44 -27.98 15.57
CA LEU A 28 -34.54 -27.16 14.37
C LEU A 28 -35.20 -25.84 14.71
N SER A 29 -34.60 -24.73 14.31
CA SER A 29 -35.33 -23.48 14.07
C SER A 29 -34.72 -22.79 12.85
N CYS A 30 -35.46 -22.81 11.77
CA CYS A 30 -35.26 -21.96 10.60
C CYS A 30 -35.45 -20.50 11.01
N GLY A 31 -34.46 -19.68 10.71
CA GLY A 31 -34.55 -18.24 10.75
C GLY A 31 -33.65 -17.69 9.67
N GLU A 32 -34.18 -17.56 8.44
CA GLU A 32 -33.57 -16.80 7.36
C GLU A 32 -33.58 -15.32 7.76
N GLY A 33 -32.46 -14.85 8.24
CA GLY A 33 -32.16 -13.44 8.38
C GLY A 33 -31.22 -13.00 7.26
N GLN A 34 -31.77 -12.42 6.20
CA GLN A 34 -31.01 -11.72 5.17
C GLN A 34 -30.27 -10.56 5.80
N ALA A 35 -28.95 -10.69 5.96
CA ALA A 35 -28.05 -9.57 6.20
C ALA A 35 -27.59 -9.01 4.84
N ASN A 36 -28.40 -8.12 4.27
CA ASN A 36 -28.04 -7.34 3.09
C ASN A 36 -27.14 -6.15 3.48
N GLY A 37 -25.98 -6.04 2.83
CA GLY A 37 -25.51 -4.75 2.36
C GLY A 37 -24.51 -3.95 3.20
N ALA A 38 -23.37 -4.53 3.63
CA ALA A 38 -22.22 -3.72 4.05
C ALA A 38 -20.87 -4.21 3.49
N GLY A 39 -20.88 -5.17 2.56
CA GLY A 39 -19.65 -5.85 2.10
C GLY A 39 -18.80 -5.12 1.06
N GLY A 40 -19.34 -4.13 0.34
CA GLY A 40 -18.65 -3.58 -0.85
C GLY A 40 -17.45 -2.68 -0.53
N LYS A 41 -17.57 -1.79 0.44
CA LYS A 41 -16.53 -0.78 0.72
C LYS A 41 -15.31 -1.34 1.44
N SER A 42 -15.51 -2.27 2.35
CA SER A 42 -14.41 -2.90 3.10
C SER A 42 -13.57 -3.84 2.23
N GLY A 43 -14.18 -4.56 1.27
CA GLY A 43 -13.48 -5.51 0.43
C GLY A 43 -12.47 -4.88 -0.53
N ALA A 44 -12.79 -3.74 -1.14
CA ALA A 44 -11.90 -3.09 -2.11
C ALA A 44 -10.71 -2.36 -1.45
N ILE A 45 -10.89 -1.83 -0.24
CA ILE A 45 -9.82 -1.19 0.52
C ILE A 45 -8.84 -2.25 1.04
N ASN A 46 -9.35 -3.36 1.56
CA ASN A 46 -8.53 -4.49 1.98
C ASN A 46 -7.69 -5.03 0.82
N SER A 47 -8.24 -5.08 -0.41
CA SER A 47 -7.52 -5.58 -1.58
C SER A 47 -6.30 -4.73 -1.96
N ILE A 48 -6.31 -3.39 -1.77
CA ILE A 48 -5.12 -2.55 -1.99
C ILE A 48 -4.04 -2.85 -0.96
N VAL A 49 -4.43 -2.92 0.33
CA VAL A 49 -3.49 -3.20 1.43
C VAL A 49 -2.91 -4.61 1.30
N GLU A 50 -3.74 -5.59 0.96
CA GLU A 50 -3.32 -6.97 0.72
C GLU A 50 -2.36 -7.07 -0.46
N ALA A 51 -2.67 -6.42 -1.59
CA ALA A 51 -1.81 -6.36 -2.76
C ALA A 51 -0.49 -5.60 -2.51
N ALA A 52 -0.49 -4.60 -1.63
CA ALA A 52 0.74 -3.96 -1.17
C ALA A 52 1.56 -4.90 -0.28
N ARG A 53 0.91 -5.56 0.67
CA ARG A 53 1.55 -6.47 1.62
C ARG A 53 2.12 -7.72 0.95
N SER A 54 1.49 -8.24 -0.11
CA SER A 54 1.99 -9.39 -0.87
C SER A 54 3.35 -9.14 -1.53
N GLN A 55 3.76 -7.88 -1.68
CA GLN A 55 5.07 -7.51 -2.22
C GLN A 55 6.21 -7.62 -1.18
N ILE A 56 5.89 -7.78 0.12
CA ILE A 56 6.90 -7.99 1.18
C ILE A 56 7.58 -9.34 0.96
N GLY A 57 8.91 -9.34 0.88
CA GLY A 57 9.69 -10.54 0.57
C GLY A 57 9.77 -10.88 -0.93
N VAL A 58 8.94 -10.27 -1.77
CA VAL A 58 9.00 -10.37 -3.24
C VAL A 58 9.85 -9.23 -3.80
N THR A 59 9.46 -7.98 -3.56
CA THR A 59 10.28 -6.82 -3.92
C THR A 59 11.31 -6.59 -2.82
N VAL A 60 12.52 -7.06 -3.04
CA VAL A 60 13.59 -7.12 -2.03
C VAL A 60 14.68 -6.07 -2.21
N SER A 61 14.66 -5.32 -3.33
CA SER A 61 15.65 -4.28 -3.61
C SER A 61 15.01 -2.98 -4.08
N TYR A 62 15.76 -1.88 -3.92
CA TYR A 62 15.40 -0.55 -4.44
C TYR A 62 16.19 -0.28 -5.71
N ASP A 63 15.50 -0.13 -6.85
CA ASP A 63 16.14 0.12 -8.15
C ASP A 63 15.44 1.28 -8.89
N PRO A 64 16.05 2.48 -8.92
CA PRO A 64 15.52 3.64 -9.63
C PRO A 64 15.87 3.68 -11.10
N ALA A 65 16.54 2.66 -11.65
CA ALA A 65 17.02 2.66 -13.03
C ALA A 65 15.86 2.87 -14.00
N TYR A 66 16.16 3.61 -15.08
CA TYR A 66 15.25 3.74 -16.21
C TYR A 66 15.20 2.44 -17.01
N VAL A 67 14.02 1.93 -17.25
CA VAL A 67 13.78 0.71 -18.02
C VAL A 67 12.64 0.99 -19.00
N ALA A 68 12.81 0.55 -20.26
CA ALA A 68 11.71 0.50 -21.20
C ALA A 68 10.79 -0.66 -20.80
N VAL A 69 9.51 -0.36 -20.63
CA VAL A 69 8.49 -1.33 -20.21
C VAL A 69 7.35 -1.36 -21.22
N ASP A 70 6.58 -2.42 -21.24
CA ASP A 70 5.38 -2.52 -22.06
C ASP A 70 4.36 -1.41 -21.73
N TYR A 71 3.43 -1.17 -22.64
CA TYR A 71 2.37 -0.17 -22.45
C TYR A 71 1.08 -0.65 -23.13
N PRO A 72 -0.07 -0.59 -22.44
CA PRO A 72 -0.26 -0.33 -21.02
C PRO A 72 0.16 -1.53 -20.14
N GLY A 73 0.17 -1.33 -18.81
CA GLY A 73 0.36 -2.42 -17.85
C GLY A 73 1.80 -2.87 -17.65
N GLY A 74 2.79 -2.15 -18.23
CA GLY A 74 4.20 -2.48 -18.05
C GLY A 74 4.66 -2.35 -16.60
N ASP A 75 5.65 -3.17 -16.22
CA ASP A 75 6.25 -3.16 -14.89
C ASP A 75 7.76 -3.49 -15.00
N VAL A 76 8.49 -3.12 -13.97
CA VAL A 76 9.86 -3.59 -13.76
C VAL A 76 9.83 -4.99 -13.11
N PRO A 77 10.92 -5.78 -13.14
CA PRO A 77 10.96 -7.08 -12.47
C PRO A 77 10.47 -7.02 -11.02
N SER A 78 9.70 -8.02 -10.60
CA SER A 78 8.98 -8.01 -9.31
C SER A 78 9.89 -7.93 -8.09
N GLU A 79 11.11 -8.48 -8.18
CA GLU A 79 12.10 -8.51 -7.10
C GLU A 79 12.72 -7.14 -6.81
N LYS A 80 12.49 -6.15 -7.67
CA LYS A 80 13.02 -4.80 -7.53
C LYS A 80 11.98 -3.73 -7.86
N GLY A 81 12.24 -2.50 -7.40
CA GLY A 81 11.38 -1.35 -7.65
C GLY A 81 11.67 -0.20 -6.71
N VAL A 82 10.96 0.91 -6.90
CA VAL A 82 10.99 2.08 -6.02
C VAL A 82 9.67 2.20 -5.24
N CYS A 83 9.54 3.21 -4.40
CA CYS A 83 8.32 3.44 -3.60
C CYS A 83 7.04 3.53 -4.45
N SER A 84 7.11 4.17 -5.62
CA SER A 84 5.97 4.26 -6.54
C SER A 84 5.59 2.92 -7.16
N ASP A 85 6.54 2.00 -7.40
CA ASP A 85 6.24 0.69 -7.97
C ASP A 85 5.40 -0.15 -7.00
N VAL A 86 5.62 -0.02 -5.69
CA VAL A 86 4.76 -0.65 -4.66
C VAL A 86 3.31 -0.17 -4.80
N VAL A 87 3.10 1.14 -4.96
CA VAL A 87 1.76 1.73 -5.13
C VAL A 87 1.14 1.33 -6.47
N ILE A 88 1.91 1.36 -7.56
CA ILE A 88 1.46 0.99 -8.91
C ILE A 88 0.93 -0.44 -8.92
N ARG A 89 1.68 -1.38 -8.37
CA ARG A 89 1.32 -2.80 -8.27
C ARG A 89 0.10 -2.99 -7.38
N ALA A 90 0.08 -2.36 -6.21
CA ALA A 90 -1.04 -2.46 -5.27
C ALA A 90 -2.36 -1.96 -5.87
N LEU A 91 -2.34 -0.85 -6.60
CA LEU A 91 -3.53 -0.32 -7.27
C LEU A 91 -3.94 -1.13 -8.50
N ARG A 92 -2.98 -1.67 -9.24
CA ARG A 92 -3.24 -2.56 -10.38
C ARG A 92 -3.95 -3.83 -9.94
N GLU A 93 -3.47 -4.48 -8.91
CA GLU A 93 -4.05 -5.72 -8.40
C GLU A 93 -5.32 -5.46 -7.59
N GLY A 94 -5.26 -4.56 -6.62
CA GLY A 94 -6.34 -4.31 -5.68
C GLY A 94 -7.52 -3.52 -6.24
N LYS A 95 -7.30 -2.65 -7.25
CA LYS A 95 -8.37 -1.83 -7.85
C LYS A 95 -8.49 -1.95 -9.37
N LYS A 96 -7.70 -2.79 -10.00
CA LYS A 96 -7.60 -2.88 -11.47
C LYS A 96 -7.25 -1.52 -12.12
N MET A 97 -6.48 -0.72 -11.42
CA MET A 97 -6.14 0.66 -11.78
C MET A 97 -4.72 0.73 -12.32
N ASP A 98 -4.56 0.83 -13.63
CA ASP A 98 -3.25 0.95 -14.27
C ASP A 98 -2.75 2.40 -14.24
N LEU A 99 -1.94 2.75 -13.24
CA LEU A 99 -1.37 4.09 -13.10
C LEU A 99 -0.45 4.46 -14.27
N GLN A 100 0.21 3.52 -14.94
CA GLN A 100 1.03 3.82 -16.11
C GLN A 100 0.17 4.46 -17.20
N LYS A 101 -0.94 3.82 -17.55
CA LYS A 101 -1.89 4.32 -18.55
C LYS A 101 -2.52 5.63 -18.11
N LEU A 102 -3.09 5.65 -16.92
CA LEU A 102 -3.87 6.78 -16.41
C LEU A 102 -3.05 8.06 -16.26
N VAL A 103 -1.83 7.97 -15.72
CA VAL A 103 -0.93 9.12 -15.58
C VAL A 103 -0.44 9.59 -16.94
N HIS A 104 -0.06 8.65 -17.83
CA HIS A 104 0.41 9.01 -19.18
C HIS A 104 -0.65 9.74 -19.98
N GLU A 105 -1.90 9.27 -19.99
CA GLU A 105 -3.01 9.88 -20.73
C GLU A 105 -3.39 11.26 -20.16
N ASP A 106 -3.49 11.38 -18.82
CA ASP A 106 -3.76 12.67 -18.18
C ASP A 106 -2.62 13.67 -18.42
N MET A 107 -1.37 13.20 -18.29
CA MET A 107 -0.20 14.04 -18.53
C MET A 107 -0.09 14.47 -20.00
N LYS A 108 -0.40 13.59 -20.96
CA LYS A 108 -0.43 13.93 -22.40
C LYS A 108 -1.40 15.05 -22.69
N SER A 109 -2.59 15.02 -22.09
CA SER A 109 -3.63 16.04 -22.27
C SER A 109 -3.39 17.31 -21.46
N ASN A 110 -2.57 17.26 -20.41
CA ASN A 110 -2.39 18.33 -19.43
C ASN A 110 -0.93 18.57 -19.07
N PHE A 111 0.01 18.39 -20.00
CA PHE A 111 1.45 18.41 -19.76
C PHE A 111 1.93 19.67 -19.03
N ALA A 112 1.32 20.83 -19.31
CA ALA A 112 1.66 22.10 -18.67
C ALA A 112 1.36 22.13 -17.15
N LYS A 113 0.47 21.27 -16.67
CA LYS A 113 0.07 21.17 -15.24
C LYS A 113 1.02 20.30 -14.41
N TYR A 114 1.88 19.51 -15.06
CA TYR A 114 2.81 18.62 -14.40
C TYR A 114 4.16 19.29 -14.11
N PRO A 115 4.90 18.81 -13.09
CA PRO A 115 6.18 19.41 -12.70
C PRO A 115 7.20 19.45 -13.84
N LYS A 116 7.92 20.55 -13.95
CA LYS A 116 8.96 20.78 -14.98
C LYS A 116 10.38 20.42 -14.53
N ILE A 117 10.52 19.82 -13.37
CA ILE A 117 11.80 19.58 -12.68
C ILE A 117 12.77 18.67 -13.45
N TRP A 118 12.31 17.93 -14.45
CA TRP A 118 13.17 17.07 -15.28
C TRP A 118 13.47 17.67 -16.66
N GLY A 119 13.06 18.89 -16.96
CA GLY A 119 13.28 19.55 -18.24
C GLY A 119 12.65 18.86 -19.45
N LEU A 120 11.66 17.98 -19.23
CA LEU A 120 11.02 17.23 -20.30
C LEU A 120 10.15 18.13 -21.19
N ARG A 121 10.15 17.84 -22.49
CA ARG A 121 9.31 18.51 -23.49
C ARG A 121 8.08 17.68 -23.88
N ARG A 122 8.03 16.42 -23.50
CA ARG A 122 6.96 15.45 -23.79
C ARG A 122 6.83 14.43 -22.67
N THR A 123 5.73 13.70 -22.67
CA THR A 123 5.52 12.56 -21.76
C THR A 123 6.41 11.37 -22.10
N ASP A 124 6.75 10.58 -21.10
CA ASP A 124 7.48 9.34 -21.21
C ASP A 124 6.73 8.21 -20.46
N ARG A 125 6.09 7.32 -21.23
CA ARG A 125 5.27 6.22 -20.70
C ARG A 125 6.05 5.21 -19.83
N ASN A 126 7.38 5.19 -19.92
CA ASN A 126 8.21 4.27 -19.17
C ASN A 126 8.48 4.74 -17.73
N ILE A 127 8.43 6.07 -17.48
CA ILE A 127 8.90 6.64 -16.20
C ILE A 127 7.94 7.62 -15.55
N ASP A 128 7.01 8.25 -16.31
CA ASP A 128 6.18 9.33 -15.77
C ASP A 128 5.34 8.88 -14.56
N HIS A 129 4.77 7.68 -14.59
CA HIS A 129 3.99 7.09 -13.50
C HIS A 129 4.85 6.62 -12.31
N ARG A 130 6.16 6.46 -12.48
CA ARG A 130 7.10 6.09 -11.41
C ARG A 130 7.64 7.30 -10.64
N ARG A 131 7.32 8.52 -11.05
CA ARG A 131 7.75 9.78 -10.43
C ARG A 131 6.73 10.27 -9.42
N VAL A 132 7.08 10.27 -8.13
CA VAL A 132 6.16 10.69 -7.05
C VAL A 132 5.54 12.08 -7.29
N PRO A 133 6.26 13.14 -7.73
CA PRO A 133 5.65 14.42 -8.03
C PRO A 133 4.59 14.39 -9.14
N ASN A 134 4.71 13.48 -10.11
CA ASN A 134 3.67 13.27 -11.13
C ASN A 134 2.46 12.57 -10.55
N LEU A 135 2.65 11.55 -9.70
CA LEU A 135 1.55 10.88 -8.98
C LEU A 135 0.79 11.87 -8.10
N MET A 136 1.49 12.72 -7.33
CA MET A 136 0.89 13.78 -6.53
C MET A 136 0.00 14.70 -7.38
N THR A 137 0.51 15.12 -8.54
CA THR A 137 -0.24 15.97 -9.48
C THR A 137 -1.46 15.24 -10.01
N TYR A 138 -1.31 14.00 -10.44
CA TYR A 138 -2.40 13.16 -10.94
C TYR A 138 -3.50 12.99 -9.89
N PHE A 139 -3.16 12.55 -8.68
CA PHE A 139 -4.14 12.32 -7.61
C PHE A 139 -4.87 13.60 -7.21
N LYS A 140 -4.16 14.74 -7.13
CA LYS A 140 -4.78 16.05 -6.87
C LYS A 140 -5.75 16.44 -7.99
N ARG A 141 -5.38 16.28 -9.25
CA ARG A 141 -6.22 16.58 -10.41
C ARG A 141 -7.47 15.71 -10.49
N LYS A 142 -7.38 14.47 -10.02
CA LYS A 142 -8.53 13.53 -9.95
C LYS A 142 -9.41 13.72 -8.72
N GLY A 143 -9.13 14.71 -7.88
CA GLY A 143 -9.93 15.01 -6.69
C GLY A 143 -9.74 14.02 -5.54
N TYR A 144 -8.64 13.25 -5.53
CA TYR A 144 -8.35 12.30 -4.45
C TYR A 144 -7.64 12.95 -3.27
N ALA A 145 -7.14 14.18 -3.41
CA ALA A 145 -6.43 14.87 -2.34
C ALA A 145 -7.37 15.25 -1.20
N ILE A 146 -6.94 14.96 0.01
CA ILE A 146 -7.61 15.33 1.26
C ILE A 146 -6.60 16.04 2.18
N PRO A 147 -7.05 16.73 3.25
CA PRO A 147 -6.15 17.46 4.13
C PRO A 147 -5.08 16.56 4.76
N VAL A 148 -3.85 17.06 4.82
CA VAL A 148 -2.78 16.46 5.59
C VAL A 148 -2.92 16.91 7.04
N THR A 149 -2.95 15.96 7.98
CA THR A 149 -3.07 16.22 9.42
C THR A 149 -1.99 15.45 10.19
N GLN A 150 -1.88 15.70 11.50
CA GLN A 150 -1.06 14.91 12.42
C GLN A 150 -1.89 13.97 13.29
N LYS A 151 -3.16 13.73 12.91
CA LYS A 151 -4.08 12.86 13.65
C LYS A 151 -4.12 11.49 12.99
N ALA A 152 -3.68 10.46 13.71
CA ALA A 152 -3.67 9.08 13.23
C ALA A 152 -5.05 8.56 12.76
N ALA A 153 -6.13 9.07 13.38
CA ALA A 153 -7.50 8.70 13.04
C ALA A 153 -7.96 9.18 11.65
N ASP A 154 -7.29 10.18 11.06
CA ASP A 154 -7.65 10.71 9.75
C ASP A 154 -7.12 9.81 8.61
N TYR A 155 -6.17 8.90 8.91
CA TYR A 155 -5.51 8.00 7.96
C TYR A 155 -6.17 6.62 7.99
N HIS A 156 -6.79 6.25 6.88
CA HIS A 156 -7.51 4.98 6.74
C HIS A 156 -6.71 3.97 5.90
N PRO A 157 -6.90 2.66 6.12
CA PRO A 157 -6.29 1.64 5.29
C PRO A 157 -6.51 1.89 3.80
N GLY A 158 -5.45 1.74 3.00
CA GLY A 158 -5.48 1.99 1.56
C GLY A 158 -5.33 3.44 1.12
N ASP A 159 -5.28 4.41 2.05
CA ASP A 159 -4.88 5.78 1.72
C ASP A 159 -3.45 5.80 1.21
N LEU A 160 -3.18 6.74 0.28
CA LEU A 160 -1.83 7.01 -0.20
C LEU A 160 -1.31 8.27 0.48
N VAL A 161 -0.10 8.20 0.98
CA VAL A 161 0.55 9.31 1.68
C VAL A 161 1.89 9.62 1.03
N THR A 162 2.18 10.90 0.82
CA THR A 162 3.50 11.34 0.36
C THR A 162 4.23 12.11 1.46
N CYS A 163 5.54 11.97 1.50
CA CYS A 163 6.42 12.69 2.43
C CYS A 163 7.73 13.06 1.75
N THR A 164 8.58 13.81 2.47
CA THR A 164 9.93 14.15 2.04
C THR A 164 10.94 13.44 2.93
N VAL A 165 11.73 12.54 2.33
CA VAL A 165 12.83 11.82 3.01
C VAL A 165 14.13 12.58 2.81
N PRO A 166 15.01 12.67 3.83
CA PRO A 166 16.31 13.34 3.68
C PRO A 166 17.14 12.76 2.51
N PRO A 167 17.92 13.62 1.78
CA PRO A 167 18.07 15.05 1.99
C PRO A 167 16.90 15.90 1.44
N ASN A 168 16.11 15.44 0.49
CA ASN A 168 14.91 16.09 -0.08
C ASN A 168 14.27 15.18 -1.16
N LEU A 169 14.07 13.92 -0.84
CA LEU A 169 13.56 12.94 -1.79
C LEU A 169 12.04 12.75 -1.61
N PRO A 170 11.25 12.98 -2.66
CA PRO A 170 9.82 12.67 -2.62
C PRO A 170 9.60 11.16 -2.45
N HIS A 171 8.76 10.79 -1.50
CA HIS A 171 8.44 9.42 -1.20
C HIS A 171 6.93 9.21 -1.11
N ILE A 172 6.44 7.98 -1.41
CA ILE A 172 5.03 7.62 -1.35
C ILE A 172 4.86 6.27 -0.63
N MET A 173 3.79 6.17 0.15
CA MET A 173 3.46 5.03 1.02
C MET A 173 1.97 4.71 0.93
N ILE A 174 1.60 3.48 1.27
CA ILE A 174 0.22 3.02 1.44
C ILE A 174 -0.05 2.83 2.93
N VAL A 175 -1.12 3.42 3.44
CA VAL A 175 -1.56 3.24 4.83
C VAL A 175 -2.08 1.81 5.01
N SER A 176 -1.54 1.11 6.01
CA SER A 176 -1.92 -0.26 6.38
C SER A 176 -3.19 -0.29 7.26
N ASP A 177 -3.80 -1.47 7.34
CA ASP A 177 -4.85 -1.82 8.30
C ASP A 177 -4.28 -2.21 9.68
N ARG A 178 -2.96 -2.33 9.81
CA ARG A 178 -2.26 -2.60 11.06
C ARG A 178 -1.79 -1.31 11.71
N ARG A 179 -1.66 -1.36 13.04
CA ARG A 179 -1.21 -0.22 13.84
C ARG A 179 0.05 -0.56 14.61
N SER A 180 0.84 0.48 14.91
CA SER A 180 1.97 0.38 15.82
C SER A 180 1.50 0.32 17.29
N SER A 181 2.41 0.07 18.21
CA SER A 181 2.15 0.17 19.65
C SER A 181 1.71 1.55 20.12
N GLY A 182 2.03 2.60 19.34
CA GLY A 182 1.57 3.98 19.53
C GLY A 182 0.25 4.31 18.83
N GLU A 183 -0.49 3.29 18.36
CA GLU A 183 -1.77 3.40 17.65
C GLU A 183 -1.74 4.13 16.30
N ALA A 184 -0.57 4.58 15.83
CA ALA A 184 -0.45 5.10 14.47
C ALA A 184 -0.59 3.95 13.44
N PRO A 185 -1.27 4.16 12.30
CA PRO A 185 -1.26 3.18 11.23
C PRO A 185 0.16 2.91 10.75
N LEU A 186 0.50 1.64 10.51
CA LEU A 186 1.70 1.28 9.78
C LEU A 186 1.57 1.72 8.33
N VAL A 187 2.68 1.80 7.62
CA VAL A 187 2.71 2.10 6.18
C VAL A 187 3.49 1.03 5.41
N ILE A 188 3.02 0.72 4.20
CA ILE A 188 3.67 -0.23 3.29
C ILE A 188 4.38 0.57 2.21
N HIS A 189 5.68 0.38 2.06
CA HIS A 189 6.51 1.15 1.12
C HIS A 189 7.85 0.46 0.83
N ASN A 190 8.64 1.04 -0.08
CA ASN A 190 10.05 0.67 -0.30
C ASN A 190 10.91 1.95 -0.22
N ILE A 191 11.72 2.07 0.83
CA ILE A 191 12.61 3.22 1.07
C ILE A 191 14.10 2.87 0.90
N GLY A 192 14.42 1.75 0.26
CA GLY A 192 15.82 1.37 -0.04
C GLY A 192 16.17 -0.10 0.27
N ARG A 193 15.31 -0.82 1.01
CA ARG A 193 15.59 -2.19 1.47
C ARG A 193 14.50 -3.20 1.09
N GLY A 194 13.83 -2.97 -0.06
CA GLY A 194 12.67 -3.75 -0.46
C GLY A 194 11.38 -3.28 0.20
N THR A 195 10.26 -3.90 -0.18
CA THR A 195 8.94 -3.57 0.37
C THR A 195 8.84 -4.01 1.82
N ARG A 196 8.39 -3.11 2.69
CA ARG A 196 8.22 -3.33 4.13
C ARG A 196 6.95 -2.66 4.64
N GLU A 197 6.46 -3.17 5.77
CA GLU A 197 5.38 -2.58 6.56
C GLU A 197 6.00 -2.07 7.87
N GLU A 198 6.03 -0.75 8.07
CA GLU A 198 6.81 -0.10 9.13
C GLU A 198 6.03 1.05 9.78
N ASP A 199 6.40 1.41 11.01
CA ASP A 199 5.85 2.57 11.75
C ASP A 199 6.57 3.86 11.33
N LEU A 200 6.23 4.38 10.14
CA LEU A 200 6.89 5.55 9.55
C LEU A 200 5.94 6.65 9.10
N LEU A 201 4.62 6.53 9.37
CA LEU A 201 3.62 7.48 8.86
C LEU A 201 3.98 8.94 9.19
N PHE A 202 4.39 9.23 10.41
CA PHE A 202 4.70 10.57 10.89
C PHE A 202 6.20 10.83 11.08
N THR A 203 7.07 9.92 10.63
CA THR A 203 8.52 10.07 10.80
C THR A 203 9.10 11.18 9.93
N TYR A 204 8.52 11.40 8.76
CA TYR A 204 8.97 12.40 7.79
C TYR A 204 7.88 13.44 7.53
N PRO A 205 8.26 14.70 7.16
CA PRO A 205 7.29 15.74 6.81
C PRO A 205 6.34 15.28 5.69
N LEU A 206 5.04 15.21 6.00
CA LEU A 206 4.02 14.81 5.04
C LEU A 206 3.79 15.92 4.01
N THR A 207 3.66 15.56 2.73
CA THR A 207 3.47 16.47 1.60
C THR A 207 2.16 16.26 0.85
N GLY A 208 1.45 15.16 1.13
CA GLY A 208 0.15 14.87 0.53
C GLY A 208 -0.54 13.68 1.19
N HIS A 209 -1.88 13.71 1.15
CA HIS A 209 -2.75 12.64 1.61
C HIS A 209 -3.84 12.44 0.56
N TYR A 210 -4.02 11.22 0.08
CA TYR A 210 -4.93 10.91 -1.01
C TYR A 210 -5.77 9.69 -0.65
N ARG A 211 -7.09 9.82 -0.83
CA ARG A 211 -8.06 8.73 -0.65
C ARG A 211 -8.76 8.46 -1.95
N LEU A 212 -8.56 7.25 -2.46
CA LEU A 212 -9.22 6.81 -3.69
C LEU A 212 -10.68 6.50 -3.39
N GLN A 213 -11.59 7.33 -3.91
CA GLN A 213 -13.01 7.09 -3.79
C GLN A 213 -13.43 5.88 -4.65
N GLU A 214 -14.41 5.12 -4.18
CA GLU A 214 -15.09 4.12 -5.01
C GLU A 214 -16.05 4.85 -5.95
N GLY A 215 -15.80 4.71 -7.25
CA GLY A 215 -16.61 5.32 -8.30
C GLY A 215 -15.75 5.84 -9.46
N PRO A 216 -16.31 6.05 -10.64
CA PRO A 216 -15.57 6.62 -11.74
C PRO A 216 -15.05 8.00 -11.32
N ALA A 217 -13.76 8.26 -11.61
CA ALA A 217 -13.18 9.58 -11.46
C ALA A 217 -14.12 10.58 -12.15
N ARG A 218 -14.58 11.61 -11.41
CA ARG A 218 -15.37 12.67 -12.03
C ARG A 218 -14.55 13.32 -13.14
N PRO A 219 -15.16 13.56 -14.32
CA PRO A 219 -14.50 14.13 -15.48
C PRO A 219 -13.88 15.49 -15.19
#